data_5869d8cfaf7d5ddba0cb225faae1acf6
#
_entry.id   5869d8cfaf7d5ddba0cb225faae1acf6
#
_cell.length_a   1.000
_cell.length_b   1.000
_cell.length_c   1.000
_cell.angle_alpha   90.00
_cell.angle_beta   90.00
_cell.angle_gamma   90.00
#
_symmetry.space_group_name_H-M   'P 1'
#
loop_
_entity.id
_entity.type
_entity.pdbx_description
1 polymer ?
#
loop_
_entity_poly.entity_id
_entity_poly.type
_entity_poly.pdbx_seq_one_letter_code
_entity_poly.pdbx_strand_id
1 'polypeptide(L)'
;MAATPSRTKPSSSESYESHFEHTALFEFSTVINSSLDLKFVLHHGTFVLSDIAGRQELSGPDVILVHSLLKNKISETIGVKAYAFFSQACADAMSLGELTEGMKTHTENYEHLGDVSGYVHNLHSVWARERERRRVQVDPKQVWFVVEANVPVQPALAWDYLNKPELRRHWVRADSITTQGRDKGRLGVGSEYHCAHGQLMVIQTIVDWKPFDYMTVDTVLTKNRFFRLTTKLTPIENGTRVSWYFAKLSGTNPFHTLVSRWETSKMKGMLTDVFTKGGMILREMIEADLAAGKVVAQIERPSS
;
A
#
# COMPACT_ATOMS: atom_id res chain seq x y z
N MET A 1 44.04 -14.33 -25.19
CA MET A 1 43.06 -15.41 -24.94
C MET A 1 42.16 -14.91 -23.85
N ALA A 2 40.99 -14.41 -24.19
CA ALA A 2 39.98 -13.94 -23.24
C ALA A 2 38.92 -15.03 -23.11
N ALA A 3 38.72 -15.51 -21.89
CA ALA A 3 37.72 -16.50 -21.58
C ALA A 3 36.32 -15.88 -21.54
N THR A 4 35.40 -16.45 -22.31
CA THR A 4 34.00 -16.11 -22.35
C THR A 4 33.31 -16.69 -21.11
N PRO A 5 32.53 -15.93 -20.32
CA PRO A 5 31.79 -16.52 -19.22
C PRO A 5 30.61 -17.35 -19.73
N SER A 6 30.53 -18.61 -19.31
CA SER A 6 29.42 -19.52 -19.57
C SER A 6 28.16 -19.01 -18.86
N ARG A 7 27.10 -18.74 -19.65
CA ARG A 7 25.74 -18.51 -19.12
C ARG A 7 25.18 -19.83 -18.59
N THR A 8 25.19 -20.02 -17.29
CA THR A 8 24.40 -21.06 -16.64
C THR A 8 22.91 -20.69 -16.74
N LYS A 9 22.11 -21.59 -17.31
CA LYS A 9 20.64 -21.49 -17.29
C LYS A 9 20.14 -21.61 -15.84
N PRO A 10 19.22 -20.78 -15.37
CA PRO A 10 18.58 -21.01 -14.09
C PRO A 10 17.66 -22.24 -14.21
N SER A 11 17.86 -23.21 -13.33
CA SER A 11 17.00 -24.38 -13.19
C SER A 11 15.96 -24.06 -12.11
N SER A 12 14.72 -23.95 -12.49
CA SER A 12 13.46 -24.21 -11.80
C SER A 12 12.41 -23.15 -12.05
N SER A 13 11.16 -23.58 -12.13
CA SER A 13 9.95 -22.76 -12.31
C SER A 13 9.78 -21.66 -11.24
N GLU A 14 10.29 -21.90 -10.02
CA GLU A 14 10.23 -20.95 -8.91
C GLU A 14 10.96 -19.61 -9.19
N SER A 15 12.02 -19.61 -10.00
CA SER A 15 12.75 -18.38 -10.30
C SER A 15 12.01 -17.44 -11.28
N TYR A 16 11.19 -18.01 -12.17
CA TYR A 16 10.38 -17.23 -13.13
C TYR A 16 9.15 -16.63 -12.45
N GLU A 17 8.49 -17.38 -11.58
CA GLU A 17 7.33 -16.93 -10.83
C GLU A 17 7.69 -15.75 -9.91
N SER A 18 8.80 -15.88 -9.16
CA SER A 18 9.27 -14.80 -8.28
C SER A 18 9.70 -13.55 -9.04
N HIS A 19 10.26 -13.70 -10.24
CA HIS A 19 10.73 -12.57 -11.05
C HIS A 19 9.56 -11.83 -11.72
N PHE A 20 8.56 -12.56 -12.22
CA PHE A 20 7.37 -11.98 -12.82
C PHE A 20 6.50 -11.29 -11.75
N GLU A 21 6.26 -11.92 -10.61
CA GLU A 21 5.54 -11.30 -9.49
C GLU A 21 6.27 -10.07 -8.94
N HIS A 22 7.59 -10.11 -8.82
CA HIS A 22 8.37 -8.95 -8.36
C HIS A 22 8.36 -7.80 -9.35
N THR A 23 8.49 -8.06 -10.64
CA THR A 23 8.50 -6.98 -11.66
C THR A 23 7.12 -6.36 -11.80
N ALA A 24 6.06 -7.18 -11.89
CA ALA A 24 4.68 -6.69 -11.95
C ALA A 24 4.27 -5.94 -10.68
N LEU A 25 4.69 -6.41 -9.49
CA LEU A 25 4.40 -5.77 -8.21
C LEU A 25 5.16 -4.45 -8.02
N PHE A 26 6.40 -4.34 -8.48
CA PHE A 26 7.18 -3.11 -8.37
C PHE A 26 6.56 -1.98 -9.20
N GLU A 27 6.22 -2.23 -10.45
CA GLU A 27 5.53 -1.25 -11.29
C GLU A 27 4.09 -0.99 -10.79
N PHE A 28 3.40 -2.02 -10.33
CA PHE A 28 2.06 -1.94 -9.79
C PHE A 28 1.99 -1.14 -8.50
N SER A 29 2.95 -1.27 -7.57
CA SER A 29 2.96 -0.48 -6.33
C SER A 29 3.18 1.01 -6.57
N THR A 30 3.89 1.37 -7.63
CA THR A 30 4.13 2.77 -8.02
C THR A 30 2.91 3.40 -8.68
N VAL A 31 2.08 2.61 -9.36
CA VAL A 31 0.91 3.07 -10.12
C VAL A 31 -0.40 2.99 -9.31
N ILE A 32 -0.51 2.10 -8.33
CA ILE A 32 -1.73 1.93 -7.51
C ILE A 32 -2.02 3.07 -6.54
N ASN A 33 -1.10 3.98 -6.32
CA ASN A 33 -1.47 5.28 -5.73
C ASN A 33 -2.34 6.16 -6.65
N SER A 34 -2.53 5.73 -7.90
CA SER A 34 -3.38 6.37 -8.89
C SER A 34 -4.44 5.38 -9.34
N SER A 35 -5.53 5.19 -8.86
CA SER A 35 -6.72 4.41 -9.32
C SER A 35 -6.73 3.86 -10.78
N LEU A 36 -5.57 3.55 -11.35
CA LEU A 36 -5.40 3.03 -12.70
C LEU A 36 -5.40 1.51 -12.67
N ASP A 37 -6.34 0.92 -13.38
CA ASP A 37 -6.43 -0.51 -13.62
C ASP A 37 -5.52 -0.89 -14.80
N LEU A 38 -4.41 -1.57 -14.51
CA LEU A 38 -3.48 -2.04 -15.54
C LEU A 38 -3.97 -3.31 -16.20
N LYS A 39 -3.84 -3.37 -17.52
CA LYS A 39 -4.17 -4.53 -18.34
C LYS A 39 -2.91 -4.95 -19.11
N PHE A 40 -2.51 -6.19 -18.92
CA PHE A 40 -1.42 -6.81 -19.67
C PHE A 40 -1.98 -7.89 -20.58
N VAL A 41 -1.43 -7.99 -21.77
CA VAL A 41 -1.71 -9.08 -22.73
C VAL A 41 -0.39 -9.71 -23.12
N LEU A 42 -0.29 -11.01 -22.93
CA LEU A 42 0.87 -11.81 -23.27
C LEU A 42 0.47 -12.86 -24.30
N HIS A 43 1.18 -12.90 -25.42
CA HIS A 43 0.99 -13.86 -26.49
C HIS A 43 2.36 -14.36 -26.98
N HIS A 44 2.44 -15.63 -27.30
CA HIS A 44 3.60 -16.24 -27.95
C HIS A 44 3.25 -16.49 -29.41
N GLY A 45 4.07 -16.00 -30.31
CA GLY A 45 3.86 -16.12 -31.73
C GLY A 45 5.09 -15.71 -32.54
N THR A 46 4.92 -15.57 -33.85
CA THR A 46 5.97 -15.23 -34.80
C THR A 46 5.82 -13.78 -35.27
N PHE A 47 6.94 -13.14 -35.53
CA PHE A 47 6.96 -11.79 -36.08
C PHE A 47 8.10 -11.59 -37.07
N VAL A 48 7.95 -10.60 -37.91
CA VAL A 48 9.02 -10.10 -38.81
C VAL A 48 9.51 -8.79 -38.25
N LEU A 49 10.83 -8.66 -38.15
CA LEU A 49 11.47 -7.41 -37.78
C LEU A 49 11.81 -6.66 -39.06
N SER A 50 11.24 -5.49 -39.26
CA SER A 50 11.47 -4.61 -40.42
C SER A 50 12.08 -3.30 -39.96
N ASP A 51 13.05 -2.79 -40.74
CA ASP A 51 13.56 -1.44 -40.54
C ASP A 51 12.79 -0.46 -41.42
N ILE A 52 12.04 0.44 -40.80
CA ILE A 52 11.27 1.47 -41.48
C ILE A 52 11.79 2.84 -41.06
N ALA A 53 12.49 3.51 -41.99
CA ALA A 53 13.08 4.84 -41.77
C ALA A 53 14.01 4.90 -40.52
N GLY A 54 14.84 3.86 -40.30
CA GLY A 54 15.78 3.77 -39.20
C GLY A 54 15.16 3.37 -37.87
N ARG A 55 13.91 2.91 -37.84
CA ARG A 55 13.22 2.34 -36.69
C ARG A 55 12.90 0.89 -36.94
N GLN A 56 13.18 0.05 -35.95
CA GLN A 56 12.78 -1.35 -35.98
C GLN A 56 11.31 -1.47 -35.60
N GLU A 57 10.51 -2.06 -36.48
CA GLU A 57 9.10 -2.35 -36.26
C GLU A 57 8.83 -3.83 -36.34
N LEU A 58 7.91 -4.30 -35.45
CA LEU A 58 7.42 -5.65 -35.47
C LEU A 58 6.17 -5.72 -36.36
N SER A 59 6.11 -6.72 -37.25
CA SER A 59 4.97 -6.97 -38.13
C SER A 59 4.65 -8.47 -38.21
N GLY A 60 3.41 -8.79 -38.52
CA GLY A 60 2.95 -10.16 -38.67
C GLY A 60 1.56 -10.41 -38.08
N PRO A 61 0.95 -11.56 -38.37
CA PRO A 61 -0.39 -11.92 -37.85
C PRO A 61 -0.45 -11.89 -36.31
N ASP A 62 0.55 -12.44 -35.62
CA ASP A 62 0.58 -12.49 -34.17
C ASP A 62 0.77 -11.10 -33.52
N VAL A 63 1.47 -10.17 -34.20
CA VAL A 63 1.55 -8.78 -33.76
C VAL A 63 0.18 -8.11 -33.86
N ILE A 64 -0.55 -8.33 -34.96
CA ILE A 64 -1.93 -7.82 -35.12
C ILE A 64 -2.85 -8.42 -34.05
N LEU A 65 -2.70 -9.72 -33.78
CA LEU A 65 -3.48 -10.40 -32.75
C LEU A 65 -3.27 -9.78 -31.35
N VAL A 66 -2.03 -9.53 -30.95
CA VAL A 66 -1.73 -8.88 -29.66
C VAL A 66 -2.40 -7.51 -29.55
N HIS A 67 -2.34 -6.70 -30.61
CA HIS A 67 -3.01 -5.40 -30.64
C HIS A 67 -4.53 -5.53 -30.57
N SER A 68 -5.11 -6.57 -31.18
CA SER A 68 -6.54 -6.85 -31.09
C SER A 68 -6.94 -7.31 -29.70
N LEU A 69 -6.12 -8.15 -29.06
CA LEU A 69 -6.31 -8.62 -27.69
C LEU A 69 -6.25 -7.48 -26.64
N LEU A 70 -5.61 -6.36 -26.91
CA LEU A 70 -5.69 -5.19 -26.04
C LEU A 70 -7.09 -4.56 -25.97
N LYS A 71 -7.96 -4.85 -26.96
CA LYS A 71 -9.36 -4.38 -27.02
C LYS A 71 -10.36 -5.46 -26.57
N ASN A 72 -9.92 -6.41 -25.77
CA ASN A 72 -10.74 -7.53 -25.30
C ASN A 72 -11.90 -7.10 -24.38
N LYS A 73 -12.83 -8.01 -24.13
CA LYS A 73 -14.01 -7.83 -23.27
C LYS A 73 -13.88 -8.51 -21.89
N ILE A 74 -12.65 -8.79 -21.44
CA ILE A 74 -12.39 -9.46 -20.15
C ILE A 74 -13.04 -8.72 -18.99
N SER A 75 -12.91 -7.39 -18.95
CA SER A 75 -13.49 -6.58 -17.86
C SER A 75 -15.00 -6.69 -17.80
N GLU A 76 -15.67 -6.73 -18.94
CA GLU A 76 -17.11 -6.83 -19.06
C GLU A 76 -17.63 -8.24 -18.76
N THR A 77 -16.90 -9.27 -19.22
CA THR A 77 -17.33 -10.68 -19.13
C THR A 77 -16.98 -11.31 -17.78
N ILE A 78 -15.80 -11.03 -17.26
CA ILE A 78 -15.26 -11.66 -16.05
C ILE A 78 -15.40 -10.74 -14.82
N GLY A 79 -15.57 -9.43 -15.04
CA GLY A 79 -15.67 -8.43 -13.97
C GLY A 79 -14.33 -8.07 -13.34
N VAL A 80 -13.19 -8.37 -13.99
CA VAL A 80 -11.85 -8.09 -13.52
C VAL A 80 -11.30 -6.88 -14.26
N LYS A 81 -10.98 -5.81 -13.54
CA LYS A 81 -10.54 -4.54 -14.13
C LYS A 81 -9.02 -4.49 -14.37
N ALA A 82 -8.21 -5.00 -13.43
CA ALA A 82 -6.77 -5.09 -13.57
C ALA A 82 -6.36 -6.56 -13.72
N TYR A 83 -5.72 -6.92 -14.84
CA TYR A 83 -5.40 -8.31 -15.14
C TYR A 83 -4.20 -8.46 -16.07
N ALA A 84 -3.60 -9.66 -16.02
CA ALA A 84 -2.74 -10.17 -17.07
C ALA A 84 -3.50 -11.30 -17.82
N PHE A 85 -3.64 -11.16 -19.13
CA PHE A 85 -4.19 -12.18 -20.00
C PHE A 85 -3.07 -12.92 -20.71
N PHE A 86 -2.97 -14.22 -20.49
CA PHE A 86 -2.05 -15.12 -21.16
C PHE A 86 -2.82 -15.91 -22.21
N SER A 87 -2.52 -15.72 -23.50
CA SER A 87 -3.10 -16.57 -24.51
C SER A 87 -2.68 -18.03 -24.31
N GLN A 88 -3.45 -18.99 -24.81
CA GLN A 88 -3.11 -20.41 -24.75
C GLN A 88 -1.71 -20.66 -25.31
N ALA A 89 -1.38 -20.06 -26.46
CA ALA A 89 -0.05 -20.17 -27.07
C ALA A 89 1.07 -19.65 -26.13
N CYS A 90 0.81 -18.60 -25.38
CA CYS A 90 1.77 -18.08 -24.38
C CYS A 90 1.89 -19.04 -23.18
N ALA A 91 0.77 -19.54 -22.67
CA ALA A 91 0.75 -20.48 -21.56
C ALA A 91 1.51 -21.76 -21.87
N ASP A 92 1.32 -22.31 -23.09
CA ASP A 92 2.00 -23.51 -23.56
C ASP A 92 3.51 -23.27 -23.73
N ALA A 93 3.88 -22.17 -24.37
CA ALA A 93 5.28 -21.83 -24.60
C ALA A 93 6.07 -21.57 -23.30
N MET A 94 5.42 -21.00 -22.30
CA MET A 94 5.99 -20.73 -20.98
C MET A 94 5.85 -21.91 -20.00
N SER A 95 5.15 -22.99 -20.39
CA SER A 95 4.86 -24.15 -19.52
C SER A 95 4.13 -23.76 -18.23
N LEU A 96 3.14 -22.87 -18.31
CA LEU A 96 2.44 -22.31 -17.16
C LEU A 96 1.40 -23.26 -16.52
N GLY A 97 1.39 -24.56 -16.84
CA GLY A 97 0.35 -25.52 -16.47
C GLY A 97 -0.22 -25.38 -15.07
N GLU A 98 0.61 -25.53 -14.03
CA GLU A 98 0.18 -25.42 -12.62
C GLU A 98 -0.24 -23.99 -12.24
N LEU A 99 0.40 -22.97 -12.82
CA LEU A 99 0.11 -21.56 -12.53
C LEU A 99 -1.26 -21.12 -13.06
N THR A 100 -1.76 -21.81 -14.10
CA THR A 100 -3.07 -21.50 -14.68
C THR A 100 -4.25 -22.08 -13.88
N GLU A 101 -4.02 -23.02 -12.95
CA GLU A 101 -5.09 -23.69 -12.19
C GLU A 101 -5.98 -22.72 -11.39
N GLY A 102 -5.40 -21.60 -10.92
CA GLY A 102 -6.15 -20.55 -10.20
C GLY A 102 -6.69 -19.42 -11.07
N MET A 103 -6.45 -19.45 -12.39
CA MET A 103 -6.85 -18.39 -13.31
C MET A 103 -8.22 -18.70 -13.94
N LYS A 104 -8.96 -17.65 -14.31
CA LYS A 104 -10.20 -17.77 -15.07
C LYS A 104 -9.88 -17.91 -16.54
N THR A 105 -10.54 -18.85 -17.24
CA THR A 105 -10.44 -18.96 -18.70
C THR A 105 -11.27 -17.88 -19.38
N HIS A 106 -10.80 -17.41 -20.52
CA HIS A 106 -11.52 -16.47 -21.39
C HIS A 106 -11.20 -16.74 -22.85
N THR A 107 -12.17 -16.52 -23.71
CA THR A 107 -12.05 -16.67 -25.17
C THR A 107 -12.58 -15.41 -25.84
N GLU A 108 -11.76 -14.80 -26.69
CA GLU A 108 -12.16 -13.73 -27.59
C GLU A 108 -12.32 -14.28 -29.01
N ASN A 109 -13.35 -13.81 -29.71
CA ASN A 109 -13.56 -14.13 -31.12
C ASN A 109 -13.27 -12.90 -31.98
N TYR A 110 -12.39 -13.05 -32.94
CA TYR A 110 -12.05 -12.02 -33.92
C TYR A 110 -12.40 -12.49 -35.33
N GLU A 111 -13.12 -11.66 -36.08
CA GLU A 111 -13.68 -11.97 -37.40
C GLU A 111 -12.66 -12.58 -38.39
N HIS A 112 -11.39 -12.17 -38.32
CA HIS A 112 -10.34 -12.62 -39.24
C HIS A 112 -9.24 -13.46 -38.58
N LEU A 113 -9.24 -13.58 -37.26
CA LEU A 113 -8.21 -14.29 -36.51
C LEU A 113 -8.73 -15.48 -35.72
N GLY A 114 -10.08 -15.67 -35.72
CA GLY A 114 -10.75 -16.78 -35.04
C GLY A 114 -10.80 -16.63 -33.53
N ASP A 115 -10.99 -17.76 -32.87
CA ASP A 115 -11.10 -17.84 -31.41
C ASP A 115 -9.71 -17.87 -30.78
N VAL A 116 -9.50 -16.96 -29.82
CA VAL A 116 -8.27 -16.89 -29.02
C VAL A 116 -8.61 -17.11 -27.56
N SER A 117 -8.32 -18.31 -27.09
CA SER A 117 -8.49 -18.69 -25.69
C SER A 117 -7.26 -18.40 -24.86
N GLY A 118 -7.45 -18.24 -23.56
CA GLY A 118 -6.35 -18.04 -22.62
C GLY A 118 -6.83 -17.91 -21.19
N TYR A 119 -5.90 -17.45 -20.33
CA TYR A 119 -6.05 -17.42 -18.89
C TYR A 119 -5.94 -15.99 -18.38
N VAL A 120 -6.85 -15.63 -17.48
CA VAL A 120 -6.91 -14.28 -16.87
C VAL A 120 -6.42 -14.35 -15.45
N HIS A 121 -5.29 -13.72 -15.20
CA HIS A 121 -4.72 -13.54 -13.87
C HIS A 121 -5.18 -12.22 -13.27
N ASN A 122 -5.88 -12.27 -12.14
CA ASN A 122 -6.41 -11.08 -11.46
C ASN A 122 -5.32 -10.38 -10.65
N LEU A 123 -4.83 -9.26 -11.14
CA LEU A 123 -3.76 -8.49 -10.50
C LEU A 123 -4.22 -7.80 -9.20
N HIS A 124 -5.50 -7.44 -9.07
CA HIS A 124 -6.02 -6.90 -7.80
C HIS A 124 -5.94 -7.93 -6.67
N SER A 125 -6.20 -9.22 -6.96
CA SER A 125 -6.12 -10.28 -5.95
C SER A 125 -4.68 -10.57 -5.53
N VAL A 126 -3.73 -10.52 -6.46
CA VAL A 126 -2.28 -10.66 -6.19
C VAL A 126 -1.82 -9.51 -5.31
N TRP A 127 -2.15 -8.29 -5.71
CA TRP A 127 -1.80 -7.10 -4.94
C TRP A 127 -2.41 -7.10 -3.52
N ALA A 128 -3.66 -7.51 -3.38
CA ALA A 128 -4.32 -7.58 -2.08
C ALA A 128 -3.61 -8.59 -1.14
N ARG A 129 -3.24 -9.77 -1.66
CA ARG A 129 -2.47 -10.78 -0.91
C ARG A 129 -1.09 -10.27 -0.51
N GLU A 130 -0.35 -9.69 -1.44
CA GLU A 130 0.99 -9.16 -1.19
C GLU A 130 0.97 -8.00 -0.20
N ARG A 131 -0.02 -7.13 -0.32
CA ARG A 131 -0.23 -6.05 0.63
C ARG A 131 -0.55 -6.58 2.03
N GLU A 132 -1.41 -7.60 2.16
CA GLU A 132 -1.71 -8.21 3.46
C GLU A 132 -0.48 -8.91 4.04
N ARG A 133 0.32 -9.58 3.20
CA ARG A 133 1.59 -10.19 3.61
C ARG A 133 2.60 -9.17 4.14
N ARG A 134 2.65 -7.98 3.53
CA ARG A 134 3.55 -6.88 3.95
C ARG A 134 2.97 -6.00 5.04
N ARG A 135 1.74 -6.26 5.46
CA ARG A 135 1.06 -5.46 6.46
C ARG A 135 1.80 -5.48 7.79
N VAL A 136 2.13 -4.29 8.26
CA VAL A 136 2.81 -4.09 9.54
C VAL A 136 1.90 -3.31 10.46
N GLN A 137 1.13 -4.02 11.29
CA GLN A 137 0.27 -3.41 12.32
C GLN A 137 0.66 -3.93 13.70
N VAL A 138 0.15 -3.29 14.74
CA VAL A 138 0.25 -3.86 16.08
C VAL A 138 -0.59 -5.13 16.12
N ASP A 139 0.07 -6.27 16.37
CA ASP A 139 -0.59 -7.57 16.54
C ASP A 139 -1.62 -7.46 17.67
N PRO A 140 -2.88 -7.90 17.48
CA PRO A 140 -3.90 -7.90 18.53
C PRO A 140 -3.45 -8.56 19.84
N LYS A 141 -2.58 -9.58 19.77
CA LYS A 141 -1.99 -10.25 20.94
C LYS A 141 -0.91 -9.42 21.66
N GLN A 142 -0.35 -8.43 20.96
CA GLN A 142 0.69 -7.54 21.47
C GLN A 142 0.16 -6.16 21.86
N VAL A 143 -1.14 -5.91 21.66
CA VAL A 143 -1.76 -4.65 22.09
C VAL A 143 -1.61 -4.51 23.60
N TRP A 144 -1.00 -3.40 23.98
CA TRP A 144 -0.84 -3.04 25.38
C TRP A 144 -2.04 -2.26 25.91
N PHE A 145 -2.49 -1.27 25.13
CA PHE A 145 -3.72 -0.51 25.37
C PHE A 145 -4.17 0.18 24.07
N VAL A 146 -5.41 0.65 24.09
CA VAL A 146 -6.00 1.42 23.01
C VAL A 146 -6.51 2.74 23.56
N VAL A 147 -6.38 3.82 22.80
CA VAL A 147 -7.05 5.10 23.02
C VAL A 147 -7.93 5.38 21.81
N GLU A 148 -9.12 5.91 22.03
CA GLU A 148 -10.05 6.21 20.94
C GLU A 148 -10.59 7.64 21.06
N ALA A 149 -10.86 8.24 19.90
CA ALA A 149 -11.59 9.49 19.78
C ALA A 149 -12.52 9.44 18.58
N ASN A 150 -13.69 10.07 18.68
CA ASN A 150 -14.60 10.23 17.56
C ASN A 150 -14.52 11.68 17.05
N VAL A 151 -14.39 11.84 15.74
CA VAL A 151 -14.35 13.15 15.07
C VAL A 151 -15.48 13.27 14.04
N PRO A 152 -16.13 14.45 13.89
CA PRO A 152 -17.36 14.62 13.09
C PRO A 152 -17.07 14.86 11.61
N VAL A 153 -16.12 14.11 11.02
CA VAL A 153 -15.74 14.21 9.61
C VAL A 153 -15.41 12.85 9.03
N GLN A 154 -15.46 12.74 7.70
CA GLN A 154 -15.10 11.52 6.99
C GLN A 154 -13.61 11.15 7.15
N PRO A 155 -13.23 9.86 6.99
CA PRO A 155 -11.85 9.39 7.16
C PRO A 155 -10.81 10.16 6.35
N ALA A 156 -11.13 10.61 5.15
CA ALA A 156 -10.21 11.37 4.30
C ALA A 156 -9.81 12.70 4.95
N LEU A 157 -10.76 13.43 5.54
CA LEU A 157 -10.48 14.68 6.22
C LEU A 157 -9.81 14.45 7.58
N ALA A 158 -10.27 13.46 8.36
CA ALA A 158 -9.62 13.06 9.60
C ALA A 158 -8.15 12.69 9.37
N TRP A 159 -7.86 12.03 8.24
CA TRP A 159 -6.50 11.68 7.83
C TRP A 159 -5.58 12.88 7.68
N ASP A 160 -6.08 13.95 7.08
CA ASP A 160 -5.32 15.19 6.92
C ASP A 160 -4.94 15.81 8.27
N TYR A 161 -5.88 15.91 9.20
CA TYR A 161 -5.63 16.43 10.55
C TYR A 161 -4.65 15.56 11.34
N LEU A 162 -4.67 14.24 11.11
CA LEU A 162 -3.77 13.32 11.78
C LEU A 162 -2.34 13.37 11.24
N ASN A 163 -2.14 13.70 9.95
CA ASN A 163 -0.88 13.43 9.27
C ASN A 163 -0.17 14.68 8.72
N LYS A 164 -0.88 15.76 8.38
CA LYS A 164 -0.24 17.00 7.96
C LYS A 164 0.53 17.61 9.15
N PRO A 165 1.85 17.87 9.05
CA PRO A 165 2.67 18.32 10.16
C PRO A 165 2.13 19.56 10.87
N GLU A 166 1.60 20.52 10.10
CA GLU A 166 1.01 21.76 10.58
C GLU A 166 -0.25 21.55 11.43
N LEU A 167 -1.07 20.53 11.12
CA LEU A 167 -2.26 20.18 11.89
C LEU A 167 -1.91 19.20 13.02
N ARG A 168 -1.07 18.20 12.70
CA ARG A 168 -0.63 17.18 13.64
C ARG A 168 -0.01 17.78 14.92
N ARG A 169 0.84 18.80 14.78
CA ARG A 169 1.56 19.42 15.92
C ARG A 169 0.62 19.87 17.05
N HIS A 170 -0.60 20.28 16.73
CA HIS A 170 -1.55 20.78 17.71
C HIS A 170 -2.09 19.67 18.61
N TRP A 171 -2.58 18.58 18.01
CA TRP A 171 -3.19 17.50 18.80
C TRP A 171 -2.14 16.59 19.48
N VAL A 172 -0.93 16.43 18.90
CA VAL A 172 0.17 15.76 19.61
C VAL A 172 0.85 16.69 20.62
N ARG A 173 0.51 17.99 20.63
CA ARG A 173 1.05 19.01 21.52
C ARG A 173 2.59 19.14 21.40
N ALA A 174 3.09 19.09 20.16
CA ALA A 174 4.49 19.33 19.87
C ALA A 174 4.76 20.81 19.63
N ASP A 175 5.93 21.29 20.05
CA ASP A 175 6.39 22.66 19.78
C ASP A 175 6.61 22.85 18.28
N SER A 176 7.20 21.84 17.65
CA SER A 176 7.37 21.78 16.19
C SER A 176 7.37 20.34 15.67
N ILE A 177 6.99 20.16 14.41
CA ILE A 177 7.11 18.90 13.69
C ILE A 177 7.82 19.16 12.37
N THR A 178 8.90 18.43 12.12
CA THR A 178 9.55 18.34 10.82
C THR A 178 9.41 16.95 10.25
N THR A 179 9.54 16.80 8.95
CA THR A 179 9.45 15.51 8.28
C THR A 179 10.66 15.27 7.41
N GLN A 180 11.14 14.02 7.40
CA GLN A 180 12.26 13.56 6.57
C GLN A 180 11.83 12.36 5.71
N GLY A 181 12.65 11.99 4.70
CA GLY A 181 12.41 10.81 3.88
C GLY A 181 11.13 10.90 3.02
N ARG A 182 10.72 12.10 2.61
CA ARG A 182 9.53 12.28 1.76
C ARG A 182 9.84 11.95 0.31
N ASP A 183 9.10 11.03 -0.29
CA ASP A 183 9.18 10.79 -1.73
C ASP A 183 8.38 11.86 -2.49
N LYS A 184 9.07 12.64 -3.35
CA LYS A 184 8.45 13.75 -4.14
C LYS A 184 7.57 14.67 -3.29
N GLY A 185 7.97 14.91 -2.03
CA GLY A 185 7.23 15.75 -1.09
C GLY A 185 6.06 15.06 -0.38
N ARG A 186 5.78 13.79 -0.62
CA ARG A 186 4.68 13.04 0.00
C ARG A 186 5.17 12.15 1.14
N LEU A 187 4.36 12.02 2.18
CA LEU A 187 4.57 11.06 3.25
C LEU A 187 4.20 9.65 2.81
N GLY A 188 4.96 8.67 3.29
CA GLY A 188 4.73 7.26 3.02
C GLY A 188 5.65 6.39 3.87
N VAL A 189 5.70 5.09 3.59
CA VAL A 189 6.61 4.17 4.28
C VAL A 189 8.06 4.65 4.14
N GLY A 190 8.80 4.63 5.26
CA GLY A 190 10.16 5.16 5.38
C GLY A 190 10.25 6.66 5.67
N SER A 191 9.14 7.42 5.61
CA SER A 191 9.14 8.81 6.06
C SER A 191 9.15 8.90 7.58
N GLU A 192 9.71 9.96 8.10
CA GLU A 192 9.81 10.21 9.54
C GLU A 192 9.15 11.52 9.96
N TYR A 193 8.51 11.50 11.11
CA TYR A 193 8.14 12.69 11.88
C TYR A 193 9.14 12.91 12.99
N HIS A 194 9.70 14.10 13.08
CA HIS A 194 10.53 14.56 14.17
C HIS A 194 9.74 15.57 15.00
N CYS A 195 9.22 15.13 16.13
CA CYS A 195 8.34 15.91 17.00
C CYS A 195 9.13 16.44 18.19
N ALA A 196 9.28 17.76 18.32
CA ALA A 196 9.92 18.41 19.46
C ALA A 196 8.90 18.65 20.58
N HIS A 197 9.25 18.26 21.81
CA HIS A 197 8.47 18.47 23.03
C HIS A 197 9.43 19.00 24.12
N GLY A 198 9.65 20.31 24.16
CA GLY A 198 10.68 20.92 24.99
C GLY A 198 12.08 20.41 24.61
N GLN A 199 12.74 19.75 25.55
CA GLN A 199 14.07 19.14 25.31
C GLN A 199 13.99 17.70 24.73
N LEU A 200 12.81 17.13 24.64
CA LEU A 200 12.61 15.77 24.12
C LEU A 200 12.33 15.80 22.60
N MET A 201 13.11 15.04 21.85
CA MET A 201 12.82 14.76 20.44
C MET A 201 12.25 13.35 20.32
N VAL A 202 11.02 13.24 19.79
CA VAL A 202 10.36 11.97 19.50
C VAL A 202 10.42 11.75 18.00
N ILE A 203 11.04 10.65 17.59
CA ILE A 203 11.13 10.26 16.17
C ILE A 203 10.15 9.12 15.91
N GLN A 204 9.33 9.28 14.86
CA GLN A 204 8.35 8.29 14.43
C GLN A 204 8.59 7.96 12.98
N THR A 205 9.06 6.74 12.70
CA THR A 205 9.26 6.23 11.34
C THR A 205 7.99 5.50 10.87
N ILE A 206 7.45 5.87 9.73
CA ILE A 206 6.29 5.22 9.12
C ILE A 206 6.75 3.87 8.56
N VAL A 207 6.18 2.77 9.08
CA VAL A 207 6.49 1.39 8.66
C VAL A 207 5.37 0.75 7.86
N ASP A 208 4.15 1.28 7.94
CA ASP A 208 3.03 0.90 7.07
C ASP A 208 2.08 2.09 6.89
N TRP A 209 1.55 2.25 5.67
CA TRP A 209 0.81 3.43 5.28
C TRP A 209 -0.32 3.07 4.30
N LYS A 210 -1.54 3.15 4.78
CA LYS A 210 -2.75 3.01 3.96
C LYS A 210 -3.63 4.24 4.14
N PRO A 211 -3.55 5.22 3.24
CA PRO A 211 -4.31 6.46 3.35
C PRO A 211 -5.79 6.19 3.62
N PHE A 212 -6.35 6.97 4.55
CA PHE A 212 -7.75 6.98 4.98
C PHE A 212 -8.21 5.74 5.76
N ASP A 213 -7.32 4.77 5.99
CA ASP A 213 -7.61 3.54 6.71
C ASP A 213 -6.72 3.42 7.97
N TYR A 214 -5.39 3.32 7.79
CA TYR A 214 -4.48 3.25 8.93
C TYR A 214 -3.06 3.71 8.58
N MET A 215 -2.31 4.02 9.63
CA MET A 215 -0.87 4.27 9.60
C MET A 215 -0.23 3.55 10.78
N THR A 216 0.90 2.90 10.54
CA THR A 216 1.73 2.32 11.61
C THR A 216 3.07 3.02 11.64
N VAL A 217 3.48 3.43 12.84
CA VAL A 217 4.78 4.06 13.09
C VAL A 217 5.55 3.30 14.17
N ASP A 218 6.84 3.21 14.00
CA ASP A 218 7.78 2.86 15.06
C ASP A 218 8.26 4.15 15.72
N THR A 219 8.02 4.26 17.01
CA THR A 219 8.32 5.46 17.80
C THR A 219 9.52 5.21 18.69
N VAL A 220 10.56 6.00 18.51
CA VAL A 220 11.78 6.00 19.36
C VAL A 220 11.65 7.10 20.40
N LEU A 221 11.62 6.69 21.68
CA LEU A 221 11.59 7.62 22.83
C LEU A 221 12.99 7.90 23.37
N THR A 222 13.84 6.88 23.40
CA THR A 222 15.24 6.94 23.82
C THR A 222 16.06 5.90 23.05
N LYS A 223 17.40 5.96 23.12
CA LYS A 223 18.28 4.98 22.42
C LYS A 223 17.93 3.51 22.65
N ASN A 224 17.22 3.19 23.76
CA ASN A 224 16.94 1.80 24.16
C ASN A 224 15.45 1.52 24.33
N ARG A 225 14.55 2.45 23.98
CA ARG A 225 13.10 2.29 24.17
C ARG A 225 12.35 2.73 22.93
N PHE A 226 11.61 1.80 22.39
CA PHE A 226 10.75 2.04 21.24
C PHE A 226 9.42 1.28 21.42
N PHE A 227 8.41 1.76 20.74
CA PHE A 227 7.13 1.06 20.64
C PHE A 227 6.51 1.28 19.27
N ARG A 228 5.70 0.33 18.84
CA ARG A 228 4.90 0.44 17.63
C ARG A 228 3.53 0.99 17.96
N LEU A 229 3.05 1.89 17.13
CA LEU A 229 1.74 2.52 17.23
C LEU A 229 1.03 2.38 15.88
N THR A 230 -0.15 1.74 15.88
CA THR A 230 -1.06 1.77 14.73
C THR A 230 -2.21 2.73 15.00
N THR A 231 -2.37 3.74 14.17
CA THR A 231 -3.53 4.63 14.14
C THR A 231 -4.49 4.12 13.07
N LYS A 232 -5.70 3.72 13.46
CA LYS A 232 -6.73 3.22 12.55
C LYS A 232 -7.92 4.18 12.50
N LEU A 233 -8.47 4.38 11.30
CA LEU A 233 -9.67 5.15 11.06
C LEU A 233 -10.81 4.19 10.70
N THR A 234 -11.92 4.30 11.42
CA THR A 234 -13.12 3.49 11.15
C THR A 234 -14.28 4.45 10.92
N PRO A 235 -14.94 4.43 9.74
CA PRO A 235 -16.15 5.20 9.52
C PRO A 235 -17.21 4.83 10.54
N ILE A 236 -17.89 5.83 11.09
CA ILE A 236 -19.07 5.69 11.97
C ILE A 236 -20.19 6.57 11.41
N GLU A 237 -21.41 6.41 11.91
CA GLU A 237 -22.60 7.11 11.40
C GLU A 237 -22.41 8.63 11.25
N ASN A 238 -21.81 9.28 12.24
CA ASN A 238 -21.61 10.73 12.27
C ASN A 238 -20.12 11.12 12.22
N GLY A 239 -19.30 10.42 11.42
CA GLY A 239 -17.90 10.79 11.28
C GLY A 239 -16.93 9.62 11.25
N THR A 240 -15.84 9.75 11.99
CA THR A 240 -14.76 8.78 12.02
C THR A 240 -14.33 8.50 13.46
N ARG A 241 -14.22 7.20 13.79
CA ARG A 241 -13.51 6.77 14.99
C ARG A 241 -12.03 6.64 14.66
N VAL A 242 -11.21 7.33 15.42
CA VAL A 242 -9.75 7.23 15.41
C VAL A 242 -9.34 6.37 16.60
N SER A 243 -8.69 5.23 16.32
CA SER A 243 -8.21 4.31 17.37
C SER A 243 -6.69 4.21 17.30
N TRP A 244 -6.02 4.45 18.42
CA TRP A 244 -4.57 4.34 18.58
C TRP A 244 -4.22 3.06 19.34
N TYR A 245 -3.69 2.06 18.63
CA TYR A 245 -3.26 0.77 19.18
C TYR A 245 -1.78 0.82 19.52
N PHE A 246 -1.46 0.71 20.80
CA PHE A 246 -0.09 0.73 21.28
C PHE A 246 0.41 -0.69 21.51
N ALA A 247 1.55 -1.05 20.91
CA ALA A 247 2.26 -2.26 21.26
C ALA A 247 2.98 -2.11 22.60
N LYS A 248 3.27 -3.22 23.25
CA LYS A 248 4.12 -3.24 24.45
C LYS A 248 5.48 -2.64 24.11
N LEU A 249 6.05 -1.91 25.07
CA LEU A 249 7.40 -1.37 24.95
C LEU A 249 8.40 -2.49 24.70
N SER A 250 9.21 -2.31 23.67
CA SER A 250 10.36 -3.17 23.37
C SER A 250 11.64 -2.47 23.82
N GLY A 251 12.57 -3.21 24.40
CA GLY A 251 13.87 -2.71 24.85
C GLY A 251 14.94 -3.77 24.67
N THR A 252 16.17 -3.32 24.47
CA THR A 252 17.32 -4.18 24.10
C THR A 252 17.99 -4.89 25.28
N ASN A 253 17.50 -4.73 26.52
CA ASN A 253 18.20 -5.28 27.68
C ASN A 253 17.32 -6.22 28.53
N PRO A 254 17.61 -7.53 28.60
CA PRO A 254 16.83 -8.52 29.35
C PRO A 254 16.94 -8.40 30.88
N PHE A 255 17.91 -7.65 31.41
CA PHE A 255 18.13 -7.52 32.85
C PHE A 255 17.25 -6.45 33.54
N HIS A 256 16.43 -5.72 32.79
CA HIS A 256 15.58 -4.64 33.35
C HIS A 256 14.16 -5.07 33.78
N THR A 257 13.89 -6.34 34.04
CA THR A 257 12.51 -6.84 34.22
C THR A 257 11.82 -6.37 35.50
N LEU A 258 12.52 -5.97 36.54
CA LEU A 258 11.90 -5.53 37.82
C LEU A 258 11.68 -4.00 37.89
N VAL A 259 12.62 -3.20 37.42
CA VAL A 259 12.47 -1.73 37.32
C VAL A 259 11.46 -1.38 36.20
N SER A 260 11.28 -2.28 35.24
CA SER A 260 10.42 -2.08 34.06
C SER A 260 8.92 -2.02 34.34
N ARG A 261 8.40 -2.66 35.42
CA ARG A 261 6.92 -2.71 35.65
C ARG A 261 6.35 -1.37 36.10
N TRP A 262 7.04 -0.67 37.01
CA TRP A 262 6.61 0.65 37.48
C TRP A 262 6.78 1.72 36.40
N GLU A 263 7.93 1.73 35.71
CA GLU A 263 8.21 2.64 34.60
C GLU A 263 7.25 2.39 33.42
N THR A 264 6.94 1.14 33.13
CA THR A 264 5.98 0.73 32.10
C THR A 264 4.58 1.24 32.44
N SER A 265 4.14 1.11 33.71
CA SER A 265 2.83 1.60 34.16
C SER A 265 2.75 3.13 34.06
N LYS A 266 3.81 3.84 34.51
CA LYS A 266 3.90 5.29 34.40
C LYS A 266 3.88 5.77 32.94
N MET A 267 4.61 5.10 32.07
CA MET A 267 4.62 5.38 30.64
C MET A 267 3.22 5.17 30.01
N LYS A 268 2.55 4.07 30.35
CA LYS A 268 1.17 3.82 29.91
C LYS A 268 0.25 4.95 30.30
N GLY A 269 0.29 5.36 31.58
CA GLY A 269 -0.53 6.48 32.06
C GLY A 269 -0.25 7.78 31.30
N MET A 270 1.02 8.10 31.09
CA MET A 270 1.44 9.28 30.35
C MET A 270 0.94 9.24 28.88
N LEU A 271 1.17 8.15 28.17
CA LEU A 271 0.73 8.01 26.79
C LEU A 271 -0.81 8.04 26.67
N THR A 272 -1.51 7.38 27.60
CA THR A 272 -2.98 7.42 27.64
C THR A 272 -3.48 8.85 27.79
N ASP A 273 -2.91 9.63 28.75
CA ASP A 273 -3.29 11.02 28.96
C ASP A 273 -3.00 11.89 27.74
N VAL A 274 -1.79 11.76 27.14
CA VAL A 274 -1.38 12.51 25.95
C VAL A 274 -2.34 12.26 24.78
N PHE A 275 -2.67 10.99 24.48
CA PHE A 275 -3.52 10.67 23.35
C PHE A 275 -5.00 10.91 23.62
N THR A 276 -5.48 10.77 24.85
CA THR A 276 -6.84 11.18 25.24
C THR A 276 -7.04 12.68 25.04
N LYS A 277 -6.14 13.49 25.61
CA LYS A 277 -6.16 14.95 25.42
C LYS A 277 -5.96 15.34 23.96
N GLY A 278 -5.05 14.63 23.26
CA GLY A 278 -4.83 14.82 21.84
C GLY A 278 -6.09 14.56 21.00
N GLY A 279 -6.84 13.51 21.32
CA GLY A 279 -8.12 13.22 20.68
C GLY A 279 -9.18 14.30 20.91
N MET A 280 -9.25 14.87 22.11
CA MET A 280 -10.12 16.01 22.40
C MET A 280 -9.74 17.24 21.59
N ILE A 281 -8.45 17.60 21.57
CA ILE A 281 -7.94 18.74 20.78
C ILE A 281 -8.20 18.51 19.28
N LEU A 282 -7.95 17.31 18.77
CA LEU A 282 -8.22 16.94 17.39
C LEU A 282 -9.69 17.21 17.02
N ARG A 283 -10.60 16.77 17.88
CA ARG A 283 -12.04 16.98 17.70
C ARG A 283 -12.40 18.47 17.71
N GLU A 284 -11.93 19.21 18.71
CA GLU A 284 -12.17 20.67 18.87
C GLU A 284 -11.66 21.46 17.65
N MET A 285 -10.48 21.13 17.13
CA MET A 285 -9.92 21.74 15.92
C MET A 285 -10.83 21.53 14.72
N ILE A 286 -11.30 20.28 14.52
CA ILE A 286 -12.19 19.93 13.40
C ILE A 286 -13.54 20.61 13.55
N GLU A 287 -14.14 20.63 14.73
CA GLU A 287 -15.42 21.31 15.00
C GLU A 287 -15.31 22.83 14.77
N ALA A 288 -14.20 23.44 15.17
CA ALA A 288 -13.96 24.86 14.91
C ALA A 288 -13.81 25.17 13.41
N ASP A 289 -13.12 24.33 12.65
CA ASP A 289 -12.95 24.53 11.21
C ASP A 289 -14.24 24.24 10.42
N LEU A 290 -15.08 23.30 10.90
CA LEU A 290 -16.43 23.08 10.38
C LEU A 290 -17.32 24.32 10.63
N ALA A 291 -17.32 24.84 11.83
CA ALA A 291 -18.09 26.03 12.21
C ALA A 291 -17.65 27.28 11.44
N ALA A 292 -16.37 27.37 11.11
CA ALA A 292 -15.80 28.46 10.30
C ALA A 292 -16.00 28.26 8.77
N GLY A 293 -16.62 27.17 8.34
CA GLY A 293 -16.81 26.84 6.92
C GLY A 293 -15.53 26.55 6.14
N LYS A 294 -14.41 26.28 6.82
CA LYS A 294 -13.13 25.97 6.19
C LYS A 294 -13.09 24.55 5.63
N VAL A 295 -13.89 23.65 6.19
CA VAL A 295 -14.01 22.25 5.81
C VAL A 295 -15.49 21.83 5.83
N VAL A 296 -15.83 20.75 5.12
CA VAL A 296 -17.16 20.16 5.09
C VAL A 296 -17.14 18.76 5.71
N ALA A 297 -18.15 18.44 6.50
CA ALA A 297 -18.23 17.17 7.22
C ALA A 297 -18.35 15.96 6.28
N GLN A 298 -19.10 16.14 5.19
CA GLN A 298 -19.35 15.12 4.16
C GLN A 298 -19.16 15.73 2.78
N ILE A 299 -18.49 14.97 1.90
CA ILE A 299 -18.51 15.25 0.46
C ILE A 299 -19.76 14.52 -0.07
N GLU A 300 -20.81 15.27 -0.43
CA GLU A 300 -21.96 14.69 -1.13
C GLU A 300 -21.45 14.03 -2.42
N ARG A 301 -21.68 12.73 -2.56
CA ARG A 301 -21.48 12.08 -3.85
C ARG A 301 -22.58 12.60 -4.76
N PRO A 302 -22.26 13.08 -5.98
CA PRO A 302 -23.30 13.36 -6.94
C PRO A 302 -24.12 12.09 -7.11
N SER A 303 -25.44 12.21 -6.95
CA SER A 303 -26.39 11.13 -7.23
C SER A 303 -26.20 10.69 -8.68
N SER A 304 -25.74 9.45 -8.84
CA SER A 304 -25.56 8.75 -10.12
C SER A 304 -26.90 8.56 -10.84
#